data_61705b2dae0d977bcb5c3fc5a3f442f1
#
_entry.id   61705b2dae0d977bcb5c3fc5a3f442f1
#
_cell.length_a   1.000
_cell.length_b   1.000
_cell.length_c   1.000
_cell.angle_alpha   90.00
_cell.angle_beta   90.00
_cell.angle_gamma   90.00
#
_symmetry.space_group_name_H-M   'P 1'
#
loop_
_entity.id
_entity.type
_entity.pdbx_description
1 polymer ?
#
loop_
_entity_poly.entity_id
_entity_poly.type
_entity_poly.pdbx_seq_one_letter_code
_entity_poly.pdbx_strand_id
1 'polypeptide(L)'
;MKKADPLPRRVLVSAYACAPDRGAEPGVGWNLVAIMAGEYGYELTVITRTKHRAAIEGSEDPRVKNVRWIYADPPEWLSNKKRGAIGLKAFYLLWQRKMHEAALEHMRMHRVDLVHHLTFGSILPATILADLGLPLVVGPVGGAEMSPPELVSDLAPRLWIRDRLRAGLYYFGSRLSSTRRTYGACSVALGATEPSVQLLRSLGAKDVRLVPQSGCGDDEVTAFSEENPVVDGAPQGPIRILSASRLVHWKGVDLSIDAVYQAVEAGHDVQLTILQEGPELPALKKLVEKRGLTKRVKFAGKLDSLEDVYRRMRESDALIHPAVNEAFGQSVLESLALGRQVICLDWAGPGMIVTNDCGLKIEVGNRKKIVEGLAKAIGQLEKRRADWSAIQDAAIARSKVFSWRKVAKEINRAYRVCLDQKAK
;
A
#
# COMPACT_ATOMS: atom_id res chain seq x y z
N MET A 1 38.01 27.47 3.20
CA MET A 1 37.47 27.10 1.88
C MET A 1 36.05 26.59 2.08
N LYS A 2 35.02 27.38 1.69
CA LYS A 2 33.64 26.89 1.60
C LYS A 2 33.62 25.76 0.58
N LYS A 3 33.27 24.52 0.98
CA LYS A 3 32.98 23.46 0.00
C LYS A 3 31.89 24.01 -0.94
N ALA A 4 32.21 24.07 -2.23
CA ALA A 4 31.21 24.39 -3.25
C ALA A 4 29.99 23.47 -3.02
N ASP A 5 28.78 24.04 -2.97
CA ASP A 5 27.57 23.27 -2.91
C ASP A 5 27.58 22.27 -4.08
N PRO A 6 27.38 20.97 -3.81
CA PRO A 6 27.36 19.98 -4.88
C PRO A 6 26.26 20.37 -5.86
N LEU A 7 26.57 20.40 -7.16
CA LEU A 7 25.62 20.64 -8.25
C LEU A 7 24.32 19.87 -7.97
N PRO A 8 23.15 20.46 -8.22
CA PRO A 8 21.88 19.84 -7.97
C PRO A 8 21.80 18.49 -8.67
N ARG A 9 21.45 17.46 -7.90
CA ARG A 9 21.42 16.07 -8.36
C ARG A 9 20.10 15.82 -9.08
N ARG A 10 20.16 15.51 -10.37
CA ARG A 10 19.01 15.41 -11.29
C ARG A 10 18.51 13.98 -11.36
N VAL A 11 17.30 13.79 -10.92
CA VAL A 11 16.66 12.44 -10.86
C VAL A 11 15.47 12.39 -11.79
N LEU A 12 15.44 11.39 -12.66
CA LEU A 12 14.27 11.05 -13.47
C LEU A 12 13.44 10.01 -12.70
N VAL A 13 12.20 10.35 -12.39
CA VAL A 13 11.29 9.50 -11.64
C VAL A 13 10.17 8.97 -12.54
N SER A 14 10.03 7.67 -12.63
CA SER A 14 8.86 7.03 -13.21
C SER A 14 7.79 6.83 -12.14
N ALA A 15 6.70 7.58 -12.22
CA ALA A 15 5.59 7.55 -11.27
C ALA A 15 4.26 7.33 -12.01
N TYR A 16 3.93 6.07 -12.32
CA TYR A 16 2.68 5.67 -12.98
C TYR A 16 1.42 6.22 -12.28
N ALA A 17 1.46 6.29 -10.96
CA ALA A 17 0.42 6.86 -10.11
C ALA A 17 1.06 7.94 -9.24
N CYS A 18 0.66 9.22 -9.44
CA CYS A 18 1.15 10.35 -8.67
C CYS A 18 0.10 11.47 -8.74
N ALA A 19 -0.54 11.77 -7.62
CA ALA A 19 -1.51 12.86 -7.55
C ALA A 19 -1.70 13.30 -6.09
N PRO A 20 -1.88 14.62 -5.82
CA PRO A 20 -2.28 15.10 -4.51
C PRO A 20 -3.69 14.62 -4.15
N ASP A 21 -4.04 14.69 -2.87
CA ASP A 21 -5.38 14.46 -2.30
C ASP A 21 -5.99 13.12 -2.75
N ARG A 22 -5.14 12.11 -2.90
CA ARG A 22 -5.53 10.76 -3.28
C ARG A 22 -4.87 9.75 -2.35
N GLY A 23 -5.71 8.92 -1.74
CA GLY A 23 -5.22 7.75 -1.01
C GLY A 23 -4.57 6.71 -1.92
N ALA A 24 -4.01 5.66 -1.33
CA ALA A 24 -3.34 4.55 -2.00
C ALA A 24 -2.12 5.00 -2.85
N GLU A 25 -1.85 4.32 -3.96
CA GLU A 25 -0.63 4.49 -4.75
C GLU A 25 -0.41 5.91 -5.34
N PRO A 26 -1.45 6.67 -5.78
CA PRO A 26 -1.23 8.05 -6.20
C PRO A 26 -0.68 8.96 -5.10
N GLY A 27 -1.16 8.83 -3.87
CA GLY A 27 -0.65 9.56 -2.72
C GLY A 27 0.78 9.15 -2.35
N VAL A 28 1.14 7.87 -2.50
CA VAL A 28 2.54 7.41 -2.34
C VAL A 28 3.48 8.18 -3.28
N GLY A 29 3.13 8.21 -4.59
CA GLY A 29 3.92 8.94 -5.57
C GLY A 29 4.06 10.42 -5.23
N TRP A 30 2.95 11.07 -4.88
CA TRP A 30 2.93 12.49 -4.55
C TRP A 30 3.78 12.83 -3.33
N ASN A 31 3.51 12.21 -2.17
CA ASN A 31 4.19 12.52 -0.93
C ASN A 31 5.71 12.30 -1.03
N LEU A 32 6.14 11.21 -1.66
CA LEU A 32 7.57 10.94 -1.82
C LEU A 32 8.24 11.92 -2.80
N VAL A 33 7.59 12.27 -3.91
CA VAL A 33 8.10 13.30 -4.84
C VAL A 33 8.21 14.65 -4.13
N ALA A 34 7.17 15.07 -3.40
CA ALA A 34 7.16 16.34 -2.68
C ALA A 34 8.29 16.43 -1.64
N ILE A 35 8.50 15.39 -0.83
CA ILE A 35 9.57 15.35 0.17
C ILE A 35 10.95 15.32 -0.50
N MET A 36 11.14 14.51 -1.54
CA MET A 36 12.44 14.42 -2.21
C MET A 36 12.82 15.73 -2.91
N ALA A 37 11.87 16.45 -3.49
CA ALA A 37 12.10 17.76 -4.09
C ALA A 37 12.24 18.87 -3.04
N GLY A 38 11.29 18.97 -2.10
CA GLY A 38 11.20 20.09 -1.16
C GLY A 38 12.18 20.00 0.01
N GLU A 39 12.34 18.81 0.61
CA GLU A 39 13.18 18.67 1.81
C GLU A 39 14.61 18.21 1.49
N TYR A 40 14.82 17.39 0.45
CA TYR A 40 16.15 16.91 0.07
C TYR A 40 16.78 17.68 -1.08
N GLY A 41 16.04 18.58 -1.75
CA GLY A 41 16.54 19.48 -2.76
C GLY A 41 16.99 18.80 -4.07
N TYR A 42 16.41 17.65 -4.43
CA TYR A 42 16.68 17.01 -5.72
C TYR A 42 15.95 17.74 -6.85
N GLU A 43 16.62 17.96 -7.98
CA GLU A 43 15.97 18.37 -9.23
C GLU A 43 15.24 17.16 -9.83
N LEU A 44 13.93 17.10 -9.62
CA LEU A 44 13.14 15.97 -10.10
C LEU A 44 12.49 16.26 -11.45
N THR A 45 12.63 15.31 -12.38
CA THR A 45 11.76 15.20 -13.56
C THR A 45 10.89 13.96 -13.36
N VAL A 46 9.58 14.15 -13.25
CA VAL A 46 8.62 13.07 -12.96
C VAL A 46 7.80 12.76 -14.19
N ILE A 47 7.90 11.53 -14.68
CA ILE A 47 7.05 11.04 -15.77
C ILE A 47 5.86 10.32 -15.15
N THR A 48 4.65 10.83 -15.43
CA THR A 48 3.40 10.29 -14.89
C THR A 48 2.31 10.22 -15.94
N ARG A 49 1.13 9.75 -15.57
CA ARG A 49 -0.01 9.60 -16.47
C ARG A 49 -0.77 10.91 -16.65
N THR A 50 -1.25 11.14 -17.87
CA THR A 50 -2.05 12.33 -18.25
C THR A 50 -3.30 12.50 -17.39
N LYS A 51 -3.91 11.42 -16.91
CA LYS A 51 -5.10 11.50 -16.04
C LYS A 51 -4.85 12.22 -14.70
N HIS A 52 -3.60 12.39 -14.29
CA HIS A 52 -3.22 13.07 -13.06
C HIS A 52 -2.90 14.55 -13.27
N ARG A 53 -2.83 15.01 -14.54
CA ARG A 53 -2.40 16.37 -14.91
C ARG A 53 -3.19 17.45 -14.18
N ALA A 54 -4.51 17.42 -14.26
CA ALA A 54 -5.35 18.46 -13.67
C ALA A 54 -5.15 18.59 -12.15
N ALA A 55 -5.02 17.48 -11.43
CA ALA A 55 -4.77 17.48 -9.99
C ALA A 55 -3.36 18.00 -9.64
N ILE A 56 -2.34 17.63 -10.45
CA ILE A 56 -0.97 18.07 -10.25
C ILE A 56 -0.82 19.56 -10.54
N GLU A 57 -1.33 20.04 -11.68
CA GLU A 57 -1.21 21.44 -12.11
C GLU A 57 -2.09 22.38 -11.26
N GLY A 58 -3.16 21.86 -10.63
CA GLY A 58 -4.00 22.61 -9.68
C GLY A 58 -3.46 22.59 -8.24
N SER A 59 -2.34 21.90 -7.96
CA SER A 59 -1.81 21.83 -6.60
C SER A 59 -1.00 23.09 -6.23
N GLU A 60 -1.28 23.63 -5.05
CA GLU A 60 -0.55 24.75 -4.45
C GLU A 60 0.63 24.31 -3.54
N ASP A 61 0.96 23.00 -3.48
CA ASP A 61 2.03 22.50 -2.64
C ASP A 61 3.39 23.11 -3.05
N PRO A 62 4.01 23.95 -2.19
CA PRO A 62 5.26 24.64 -2.54
C PRO A 62 6.44 23.68 -2.75
N ARG A 63 6.38 22.47 -2.20
CA ARG A 63 7.45 21.47 -2.29
C ARG A 63 7.66 20.95 -3.71
N VAL A 64 6.63 21.00 -4.56
CA VAL A 64 6.69 20.50 -5.94
C VAL A 64 6.83 21.60 -7.00
N LYS A 65 6.94 22.86 -6.60
CA LYS A 65 7.02 24.03 -7.50
C LYS A 65 8.13 23.90 -8.55
N ASN A 66 9.24 23.30 -8.19
CA ASN A 66 10.41 23.14 -9.06
C ASN A 66 10.50 21.74 -9.69
N VAL A 67 9.47 20.90 -9.54
CA VAL A 67 9.39 19.58 -10.17
C VAL A 67 8.99 19.75 -11.64
N ARG A 68 9.76 19.15 -12.54
CA ARG A 68 9.39 19.07 -13.96
C ARG A 68 8.47 17.88 -14.19
N TRP A 69 7.27 18.14 -14.67
CA TRP A 69 6.28 17.11 -14.96
C TRP A 69 6.24 16.76 -16.43
N ILE A 70 6.28 15.49 -16.76
CA ILE A 70 6.10 14.95 -18.11
C ILE A 70 4.92 14.00 -18.07
N TYR A 71 3.93 14.22 -18.92
CA TYR A 71 2.73 13.39 -18.98
C TYR A 71 2.81 12.47 -20.19
N ALA A 72 2.81 11.17 -19.94
CA ALA A 72 2.91 10.15 -20.96
C ALA A 72 1.80 9.11 -20.78
N ASP A 73 1.04 8.88 -21.83
CA ASP A 73 0.04 7.80 -21.89
C ASP A 73 0.01 7.15 -23.27
N PRO A 74 -0.31 5.86 -23.37
CA PRO A 74 -0.76 5.26 -24.61
C PRO A 74 -2.03 5.94 -25.13
N PRO A 75 -2.38 5.78 -26.43
CA PRO A 75 -3.59 6.35 -27.00
C PRO A 75 -4.85 6.05 -26.19
N GLU A 76 -5.77 7.03 -26.07
CA GLU A 76 -6.95 6.94 -25.20
C GLU A 76 -7.84 5.72 -25.44
N TRP A 77 -7.99 5.28 -26.69
CA TRP A 77 -8.80 4.12 -27.02
C TRP A 77 -8.31 2.81 -26.34
N LEU A 78 -7.03 2.74 -25.93
CA LEU A 78 -6.48 1.64 -25.13
C LEU A 78 -6.85 1.78 -23.64
N SER A 79 -7.08 2.99 -23.17
CA SER A 79 -7.41 3.23 -21.77
C SER A 79 -8.77 2.66 -21.37
N ASN A 80 -9.73 2.65 -22.28
CA ASN A 80 -11.08 2.12 -22.10
C ASN A 80 -11.15 0.58 -22.03
N LYS A 81 -10.08 -0.09 -22.46
CA LYS A 81 -9.98 -1.58 -22.46
C LYS A 81 -9.38 -2.15 -21.16
N LYS A 82 -9.10 -1.34 -20.15
CA LYS A 82 -8.53 -1.75 -18.86
C LYS A 82 -9.54 -2.47 -17.96
N ARG A 83 -10.02 -3.63 -18.34
CA ARG A 83 -10.90 -4.41 -17.49
C ARG A 83 -10.09 -5.45 -16.72
N GLY A 84 -10.16 -5.41 -15.37
CA GLY A 84 -9.52 -6.36 -14.47
C GLY A 84 -8.00 -6.22 -14.33
N ALA A 85 -7.39 -7.08 -13.52
CA ALA A 85 -5.96 -7.02 -13.18
C ALA A 85 -5.03 -7.31 -14.38
N ILE A 86 -5.44 -8.19 -15.30
CA ILE A 86 -4.66 -8.51 -16.51
C ILE A 86 -4.64 -7.31 -17.46
N GLY A 87 -5.80 -6.67 -17.68
CA GLY A 87 -5.88 -5.47 -18.51
C GLY A 87 -5.07 -4.30 -17.95
N LEU A 88 -5.01 -4.16 -16.63
CA LEU A 88 -4.17 -3.15 -15.97
C LEU A 88 -2.67 -3.42 -16.22
N LYS A 89 -2.21 -4.66 -16.07
CA LYS A 89 -0.80 -5.01 -16.31
C LYS A 89 -0.41 -4.86 -17.79
N ALA A 90 -1.28 -5.27 -18.72
CA ALA A 90 -1.06 -5.08 -20.14
C ALA A 90 -0.96 -3.60 -20.51
N PHE A 91 -1.86 -2.77 -19.98
CA PHE A 91 -1.79 -1.32 -20.17
C PHE A 91 -0.52 -0.72 -19.56
N TYR A 92 -0.10 -1.18 -18.38
CA TYR A 92 1.14 -0.71 -17.76
C TYR A 92 2.36 -1.03 -18.62
N LEU A 93 2.44 -2.20 -19.27
CA LEU A 93 3.51 -2.52 -20.21
C LEU A 93 3.56 -1.56 -21.42
N LEU A 94 2.38 -1.18 -21.95
CA LEU A 94 2.29 -0.17 -23.00
C LEU A 94 2.69 1.21 -22.50
N TRP A 95 2.26 1.56 -21.29
CA TRP A 95 2.64 2.82 -20.66
C TRP A 95 4.15 2.91 -20.42
N GLN A 96 4.82 1.83 -20.02
CA GLN A 96 6.28 1.81 -19.86
C GLN A 96 7.00 2.19 -21.15
N ARG A 97 6.52 1.76 -22.32
CA ARG A 97 7.12 2.15 -23.61
C ARG A 97 7.01 3.65 -23.83
N LYS A 98 5.84 4.25 -23.57
CA LYS A 98 5.64 5.70 -23.69
C LYS A 98 6.46 6.49 -22.68
N MET A 99 6.53 6.01 -21.45
CA MET A 99 7.39 6.57 -20.41
C MET A 99 8.87 6.53 -20.81
N HIS A 100 9.34 5.43 -21.39
CA HIS A 100 10.72 5.27 -21.85
C HIS A 100 11.05 6.18 -23.03
N GLU A 101 10.15 6.31 -24.02
CA GLU A 101 10.27 7.26 -25.13
C GLU A 101 10.43 8.70 -24.58
N ALA A 102 9.57 9.11 -23.65
CA ALA A 102 9.62 10.42 -23.01
C ALA A 102 10.90 10.62 -22.19
N ALA A 103 11.40 9.58 -21.53
CA ALA A 103 12.66 9.61 -20.80
C ALA A 103 13.85 9.85 -21.75
N LEU A 104 13.92 9.13 -22.86
CA LEU A 104 14.97 9.31 -23.87
C LEU A 104 14.94 10.70 -24.49
N GLU A 105 13.76 11.24 -24.81
CA GLU A 105 13.61 12.59 -25.34
C GLU A 105 14.10 13.63 -24.33
N HIS A 106 13.71 13.50 -23.06
CA HIS A 106 14.19 14.38 -21.99
C HIS A 106 15.71 14.34 -21.86
N MET A 107 16.32 13.14 -21.87
CA MET A 107 17.76 12.95 -21.71
C MET A 107 18.60 13.49 -22.88
N ARG A 108 18.02 13.71 -24.06
CA ARG A 108 18.71 14.38 -25.19
C ARG A 108 19.01 15.85 -24.89
N MET A 109 18.16 16.52 -24.09
CA MET A 109 18.26 17.94 -23.83
C MET A 109 18.69 18.26 -22.38
N HIS A 110 18.55 17.31 -21.49
CA HIS A 110 18.81 17.51 -20.07
C HIS A 110 19.64 16.37 -19.49
N ARG A 111 20.62 16.73 -18.67
CA ARG A 111 21.41 15.74 -17.93
C ARG A 111 20.53 15.07 -16.88
N VAL A 112 20.66 13.75 -16.76
CA VAL A 112 20.08 12.91 -15.70
C VAL A 112 21.21 12.14 -15.03
N ASP A 113 21.23 12.13 -13.70
CA ASP A 113 22.29 11.48 -12.93
C ASP A 113 21.87 10.10 -12.42
N LEU A 114 20.56 9.89 -12.23
CA LEU A 114 19.99 8.66 -11.71
C LEU A 114 18.53 8.53 -12.15
N VAL A 115 18.03 7.31 -12.29
CA VAL A 115 16.62 7.02 -12.57
C VAL A 115 15.99 6.25 -11.41
N HIS A 116 14.72 6.54 -11.12
CA HIS A 116 13.97 5.89 -10.05
C HIS A 116 12.61 5.41 -10.55
N HIS A 117 12.34 4.10 -10.39
CA HIS A 117 11.01 3.54 -10.56
C HIS A 117 10.28 3.58 -9.22
N LEU A 118 9.37 4.55 -9.04
CA LEU A 118 8.71 4.83 -7.76
C LEU A 118 7.34 4.18 -7.63
N THR A 119 6.44 4.38 -8.58
CA THR A 119 5.08 3.81 -8.53
C THR A 119 4.75 2.95 -9.74
N PHE A 120 3.77 2.19 -9.67
CA PHE A 120 3.43 0.84 -10.00
C PHE A 120 4.21 -0.10 -9.07
N GLY A 121 3.90 0.00 -7.79
CA GLY A 121 4.63 -0.63 -6.67
C GLY A 121 4.61 -2.17 -6.66
N SER A 122 4.73 -2.80 -7.83
CA SER A 122 4.79 -4.26 -8.02
C SER A 122 6.11 -4.66 -8.63
N ILE A 123 6.74 -5.73 -8.09
CA ILE A 123 7.96 -6.31 -8.66
C ILE A 123 7.74 -6.77 -10.11
N LEU A 124 6.53 -7.24 -10.45
CA LEU A 124 6.19 -7.74 -11.79
C LEU A 124 4.93 -7.08 -12.37
N PRO A 125 4.99 -6.65 -13.63
CA PRO A 125 6.13 -6.70 -14.55
C PRO A 125 7.24 -5.73 -14.18
N ALA A 126 8.50 -6.11 -14.41
CA ALA A 126 9.67 -5.30 -14.13
C ALA A 126 9.68 -4.02 -14.97
N THR A 127 10.32 -2.97 -14.44
CA THR A 127 10.51 -1.72 -15.19
C THR A 127 11.54 -1.87 -16.31
N ILE A 128 11.36 -1.14 -17.42
CA ILE A 128 12.34 -1.07 -18.52
C ILE A 128 13.34 0.09 -18.35
N LEU A 129 13.34 0.79 -17.24
CA LEU A 129 14.27 1.91 -16.99
C LEU A 129 15.75 1.48 -16.96
N ALA A 130 16.03 0.19 -16.72
CA ALA A 130 17.38 -0.36 -16.80
C ALA A 130 18.04 -0.15 -18.18
N ASP A 131 17.24 -0.06 -19.23
CA ASP A 131 17.70 0.12 -20.61
C ASP A 131 18.23 1.55 -20.88
N LEU A 132 18.02 2.50 -19.93
CA LEU A 132 18.57 3.86 -20.03
C LEU A 132 20.07 3.95 -19.68
N GLY A 133 20.67 2.88 -19.13
CA GLY A 133 22.10 2.82 -18.84
C GLY A 133 22.57 3.74 -17.70
N LEU A 134 21.64 4.22 -16.86
CA LEU A 134 21.92 5.05 -15.70
C LEU A 134 21.79 4.27 -14.39
N PRO A 135 22.40 4.73 -13.28
CA PRO A 135 22.12 4.15 -11.97
C PRO A 135 20.61 4.11 -11.73
N LEU A 136 20.11 2.92 -11.34
CA LEU A 136 18.68 2.67 -11.19
C LEU A 136 18.32 2.31 -9.76
N VAL A 137 17.37 3.05 -9.19
CA VAL A 137 16.67 2.69 -7.96
C VAL A 137 15.28 2.16 -8.31
N VAL A 138 14.89 1.03 -7.73
CA VAL A 138 13.56 0.44 -7.92
C VAL A 138 12.85 0.33 -6.58
N GLY A 139 11.66 0.88 -6.48
CA GLY A 139 10.79 0.71 -5.32
C GLY A 139 10.54 1.96 -4.47
N PRO A 140 9.85 1.76 -3.35
CA PRO A 140 9.47 0.48 -2.70
C PRO A 140 8.46 -0.33 -3.51
N VAL A 141 8.76 -1.61 -3.73
CA VAL A 141 7.90 -2.53 -4.50
C VAL A 141 7.51 -3.76 -3.67
N GLY A 142 6.27 -4.18 -3.86
CA GLY A 142 5.68 -5.38 -3.26
C GLY A 142 5.21 -6.38 -4.32
N GLY A 143 4.37 -7.32 -3.91
CA GLY A 143 3.70 -8.25 -4.80
C GLY A 143 4.24 -9.68 -4.72
N ALA A 144 5.23 -9.93 -3.87
CA ALA A 144 5.67 -11.29 -3.51
C ALA A 144 4.84 -11.92 -2.39
N GLU A 145 3.91 -11.16 -1.83
CA GLU A 145 2.99 -11.60 -0.77
C GLU A 145 1.95 -12.55 -1.36
N MET A 146 2.25 -13.84 -1.35
CA MET A 146 1.34 -14.88 -1.81
C MET A 146 0.42 -15.30 -0.67
N SER A 147 -0.81 -15.71 -1.01
CA SER A 147 -1.71 -16.28 -0.03
C SER A 147 -1.08 -17.52 0.60
N PRO A 148 -1.18 -17.71 1.92
CA PRO A 148 -0.63 -18.88 2.61
C PRO A 148 -1.20 -20.18 2.03
N PRO A 149 -0.37 -21.21 1.81
CA PRO A 149 -0.80 -22.47 1.19
C PRO A 149 -1.97 -23.13 1.93
N GLU A 150 -1.97 -23.08 3.25
CA GLU A 150 -2.99 -23.68 4.13
C GLU A 150 -4.37 -23.01 3.92
N LEU A 151 -4.38 -21.70 3.66
CA LEU A 151 -5.61 -20.97 3.37
C LEU A 151 -6.09 -21.22 1.95
N VAL A 152 -5.14 -21.37 1.01
CA VAL A 152 -5.48 -21.59 -0.41
C VAL A 152 -6.21 -22.92 -0.60
N SER A 153 -5.87 -23.96 0.17
CA SER A 153 -6.53 -25.26 0.10
C SER A 153 -8.02 -25.19 0.44
N ASP A 154 -8.41 -24.23 1.28
CA ASP A 154 -9.78 -24.05 1.74
C ASP A 154 -10.63 -23.10 0.86
N LEU A 155 -10.02 -22.56 -0.22
CA LEU A 155 -10.74 -21.69 -1.14
C LEU A 155 -11.74 -22.46 -2.00
N ALA A 156 -12.86 -21.81 -2.32
CA ALA A 156 -13.77 -22.31 -3.34
C ALA A 156 -13.00 -22.55 -4.67
N PRO A 157 -13.33 -23.60 -5.46
CA PRO A 157 -12.55 -24.00 -6.65
C PRO A 157 -12.25 -22.86 -7.61
N ARG A 158 -13.19 -21.95 -7.82
CA ARG A 158 -13.02 -20.77 -8.69
C ARG A 158 -11.93 -19.81 -8.13
N LEU A 159 -11.91 -19.58 -6.83
CA LEU A 159 -10.94 -18.71 -6.18
C LEU A 159 -9.57 -19.37 -6.13
N TRP A 160 -9.54 -20.69 -5.86
CA TRP A 160 -8.33 -21.50 -5.92
C TRP A 160 -7.65 -21.44 -7.30
N ILE A 161 -8.39 -21.65 -8.39
CA ILE A 161 -7.87 -21.53 -9.76
C ILE A 161 -7.29 -20.13 -9.98
N ARG A 162 -7.99 -19.06 -9.59
CA ARG A 162 -7.50 -17.67 -9.75
C ARG A 162 -6.20 -17.42 -8.98
N ASP A 163 -6.10 -17.93 -7.74
CA ASP A 163 -4.90 -17.80 -6.94
C ASP A 163 -3.72 -18.57 -7.55
N ARG A 164 -3.95 -19.80 -8.00
CA ARG A 164 -2.93 -20.63 -8.70
C ARG A 164 -2.47 -20.01 -10.01
N LEU A 165 -3.37 -19.49 -10.83
CA LEU A 165 -3.01 -18.78 -12.05
C LEU A 165 -2.17 -17.54 -11.75
N ARG A 166 -2.52 -16.80 -10.71
CA ARG A 166 -1.75 -15.65 -10.26
C ARG A 166 -0.34 -16.06 -9.81
N ALA A 167 -0.24 -17.09 -9.00
CA ALA A 167 1.04 -17.63 -8.53
C ALA A 167 1.90 -18.11 -9.70
N GLY A 168 1.27 -18.82 -10.67
CA GLY A 168 1.93 -19.24 -11.90
C GLY A 168 2.48 -18.08 -12.73
N LEU A 169 1.67 -17.05 -12.98
CA LEU A 169 2.11 -15.85 -13.70
C LEU A 169 3.27 -15.16 -12.97
N TYR A 170 3.26 -15.16 -11.65
CA TYR A 170 4.36 -14.61 -10.86
C TYR A 170 5.62 -15.46 -10.97
N TYR A 171 5.48 -16.78 -10.87
CA TYR A 171 6.56 -17.74 -11.02
C TYR A 171 7.24 -17.64 -12.40
N PHE A 172 6.46 -17.64 -13.49
CA PHE A 172 7.01 -17.50 -14.83
C PHE A 172 7.57 -16.09 -15.07
N GLY A 173 6.86 -15.04 -14.65
CA GLY A 173 7.32 -13.66 -14.79
C GLY A 173 8.67 -13.40 -14.10
N SER A 174 8.91 -14.01 -12.93
CA SER A 174 10.17 -13.91 -12.21
C SER A 174 11.34 -14.63 -12.92
N ARG A 175 11.05 -15.55 -13.83
CA ARG A 175 12.06 -16.30 -14.60
C ARG A 175 12.41 -15.68 -15.96
N LEU A 176 11.67 -14.66 -16.38
CA LEU A 176 11.97 -13.97 -17.63
C LEU A 176 13.37 -13.34 -17.56
N SER A 177 14.15 -13.53 -18.63
CA SER A 177 15.50 -12.95 -18.73
C SER A 177 15.48 -11.42 -18.63
N SER A 178 14.44 -10.76 -19.17
CA SER A 178 14.23 -9.32 -19.04
C SER A 178 14.07 -8.89 -17.59
N THR A 179 13.29 -9.63 -16.78
CA THR A 179 13.09 -9.35 -15.34
C THR A 179 14.42 -9.46 -14.59
N ARG A 180 15.15 -10.56 -14.79
CA ARG A 180 16.47 -10.77 -14.16
C ARG A 180 17.50 -9.73 -14.61
N ARG A 181 17.49 -9.33 -15.88
CA ARG A 181 18.36 -8.27 -16.38
C ARG A 181 18.08 -6.94 -15.69
N THR A 182 16.80 -6.56 -15.53
CA THR A 182 16.42 -5.33 -14.84
C THR A 182 16.89 -5.30 -13.39
N TYR A 183 16.60 -6.36 -12.62
CA TYR A 183 16.99 -6.40 -11.21
C TYR A 183 18.49 -6.63 -11.01
N GLY A 184 19.15 -7.39 -11.88
CA GLY A 184 20.62 -7.54 -11.88
C GLY A 184 21.37 -6.27 -12.22
N ALA A 185 20.77 -5.37 -13.01
CA ALA A 185 21.32 -4.08 -13.39
C ALA A 185 20.94 -2.93 -12.42
N CYS A 186 19.93 -3.11 -11.54
CA CYS A 186 19.56 -2.06 -10.60
C CYS A 186 20.65 -1.84 -9.54
N SER A 187 20.91 -0.58 -9.21
CA SER A 187 21.90 -0.19 -8.20
C SER A 187 21.38 -0.48 -6.79
N VAL A 188 20.11 -0.13 -6.52
CA VAL A 188 19.43 -0.39 -5.26
C VAL A 188 17.98 -0.79 -5.52
N ALA A 189 17.53 -1.87 -4.90
CA ALA A 189 16.13 -2.30 -4.90
C ALA A 189 15.53 -2.19 -3.49
N LEU A 190 14.34 -1.58 -3.40
CA LEU A 190 13.63 -1.39 -2.15
C LEU A 190 12.41 -2.33 -2.13
N GLY A 191 12.42 -3.35 -1.28
CA GLY A 191 11.31 -4.29 -1.10
C GLY A 191 10.40 -3.83 0.04
N ALA A 192 9.09 -3.88 -0.19
CA ALA A 192 8.10 -3.42 0.79
C ALA A 192 7.92 -4.38 1.98
N THR A 193 8.19 -5.66 1.77
CA THR A 193 8.05 -6.74 2.76
C THR A 193 9.22 -7.71 2.65
N GLU A 194 9.41 -8.54 3.68
CA GLU A 194 10.47 -9.55 3.64
C GLU A 194 10.33 -10.54 2.47
N PRO A 195 9.15 -11.08 2.12
CA PRO A 195 8.98 -11.86 0.90
C PRO A 195 9.41 -11.11 -0.38
N SER A 196 9.12 -9.82 -0.46
CA SER A 196 9.53 -8.98 -1.59
C SER A 196 11.05 -8.78 -1.63
N VAL A 197 11.70 -8.58 -0.48
CA VAL A 197 13.17 -8.51 -0.37
C VAL A 197 13.83 -9.81 -0.84
N GLN A 198 13.32 -10.96 -0.39
CA GLN A 198 13.85 -12.26 -0.79
C GLN A 198 13.70 -12.51 -2.29
N LEU A 199 12.54 -12.15 -2.86
CA LEU A 199 12.34 -12.26 -4.30
C LEU A 199 13.31 -11.36 -5.08
N LEU A 200 13.47 -10.09 -4.70
CA LEU A 200 14.39 -9.15 -5.35
C LEU A 200 15.83 -9.67 -5.35
N ARG A 201 16.30 -10.25 -4.22
CA ARG A 201 17.61 -10.92 -4.14
C ARG A 201 17.70 -12.10 -5.10
N SER A 202 16.67 -12.94 -5.18
CA SER A 202 16.61 -14.09 -6.09
C SER A 202 16.60 -13.70 -7.57
N LEU A 203 16.15 -12.49 -7.88
CA LEU A 203 16.15 -11.90 -9.24
C LEU A 203 17.52 -11.31 -9.61
N GLY A 204 18.48 -11.25 -8.68
CA GLY A 204 19.85 -10.80 -8.94
C GLY A 204 20.15 -9.38 -8.46
N ALA A 205 19.23 -8.71 -7.75
CA ALA A 205 19.50 -7.41 -7.16
C ALA A 205 20.55 -7.53 -6.04
N LYS A 206 21.61 -6.70 -6.08
CA LYS A 206 22.77 -6.79 -5.18
C LYS A 206 22.56 -6.04 -3.87
N ASP A 207 22.06 -4.80 -3.93
CA ASP A 207 21.70 -3.99 -2.75
C ASP A 207 20.17 -4.00 -2.62
N VAL A 208 19.66 -4.79 -1.69
CA VAL A 208 18.21 -4.92 -1.44
C VAL A 208 17.91 -4.53 -0.01
N ARG A 209 17.01 -3.57 0.17
CA ARG A 209 16.61 -3.02 1.47
C ARG A 209 15.13 -3.18 1.72
N LEU A 210 14.77 -3.42 2.97
CA LEU A 210 13.38 -3.41 3.43
C LEU A 210 12.96 -1.96 3.67
N VAL A 211 12.02 -1.46 2.86
CA VAL A 211 11.50 -0.10 2.96
C VAL A 211 9.99 -0.13 2.77
N PRO A 212 9.21 0.35 3.73
CA PRO A 212 7.75 0.38 3.62
C PRO A 212 7.29 1.08 2.34
N GLN A 213 6.25 0.54 1.70
CA GLN A 213 5.73 1.08 0.44
C GLN A 213 4.95 2.38 0.63
N SER A 214 4.50 2.65 1.84
CA SER A 214 3.67 3.81 2.16
C SER A 214 4.01 4.34 3.56
N GLY A 215 3.45 5.49 3.92
CA GLY A 215 3.64 6.12 5.21
C GLY A 215 2.42 6.92 5.63
N CYS A 216 2.53 7.59 6.76
CA CYS A 216 1.60 8.62 7.24
C CYS A 216 2.39 9.81 7.80
N GLY A 217 1.67 10.87 8.23
CA GLY A 217 2.27 12.11 8.74
C GLY A 217 2.41 13.16 7.65
N ASP A 218 2.01 14.39 7.98
CA ASP A 218 1.88 15.53 7.06
C ASP A 218 0.90 15.25 5.89
N ASP A 219 -0.12 14.43 6.15
CA ASP A 219 -1.16 14.02 5.22
C ASP A 219 -2.55 14.24 5.82
N GLU A 220 -3.57 13.90 5.05
CA GLU A 220 -4.98 14.10 5.42
C GLU A 220 -5.38 13.44 6.74
N VAL A 221 -4.79 12.29 7.09
CA VAL A 221 -5.11 11.60 8.35
C VAL A 221 -4.53 12.37 9.54
N THR A 222 -3.39 13.01 9.38
CA THR A 222 -2.78 13.85 10.42
C THR A 222 -3.58 15.13 10.61
N ALA A 223 -3.93 15.82 9.52
CA ALA A 223 -4.78 17.01 9.54
C ALA A 223 -6.13 16.71 10.22
N PHE A 224 -6.79 15.62 9.81
CA PHE A 224 -8.04 15.18 10.45
C PHE A 224 -7.87 14.93 11.95
N SER A 225 -6.75 14.36 12.37
CA SER A 225 -6.49 14.06 13.78
C SER A 225 -6.25 15.31 14.62
N GLU A 226 -5.63 16.34 14.04
CA GLU A 226 -5.41 17.63 14.68
C GLU A 226 -6.72 18.43 14.83
N GLU A 227 -7.55 18.45 13.79
CA GLU A 227 -8.85 19.12 13.79
C GLU A 227 -9.89 18.39 14.67
N ASN A 228 -9.77 17.09 14.77
CA ASN A 228 -10.66 16.24 15.56
C ASN A 228 -9.85 15.48 16.63
N PRO A 229 -9.48 16.08 17.75
CA PRO A 229 -8.72 15.42 18.80
C PRO A 229 -9.46 14.19 19.34
N VAL A 230 -8.69 13.21 19.78
CA VAL A 230 -9.25 11.98 20.35
C VAL A 230 -10.02 12.31 21.62
N VAL A 231 -11.28 11.91 21.68
CA VAL A 231 -12.09 12.06 22.88
C VAL A 231 -11.67 10.98 23.89
N ASP A 232 -11.39 11.40 25.12
CA ASP A 232 -11.08 10.50 26.21
C ASP A 232 -12.30 9.63 26.55
N GLY A 233 -12.02 8.37 26.82
CA GLY A 233 -13.01 7.39 27.28
C GLY A 233 -13.23 6.23 26.29
N ALA A 234 -13.33 5.05 26.87
CA ALA A 234 -13.60 3.83 26.10
C ALA A 234 -15.02 3.85 25.51
N PRO A 235 -15.23 3.32 24.30
CA PRO A 235 -16.55 3.17 23.71
C PRO A 235 -17.48 2.36 24.63
N GLN A 236 -18.75 2.74 24.69
CA GLN A 236 -19.79 2.01 25.40
C GLN A 236 -20.71 1.29 24.42
N GLY A 237 -21.45 0.29 24.92
CA GLY A 237 -22.40 -0.49 24.12
C GLY A 237 -21.72 -1.58 23.27
N PRO A 238 -22.28 -1.96 22.10
CA PRO A 238 -21.79 -3.06 21.29
C PRO A 238 -20.35 -2.84 20.81
N ILE A 239 -19.62 -3.91 20.61
CA ILE A 239 -18.29 -3.88 19.97
C ILE A 239 -18.47 -3.46 18.51
N ARG A 240 -17.94 -2.31 18.14
CA ARG A 240 -18.03 -1.75 16.77
C ARG A 240 -16.76 -2.02 16.01
N ILE A 241 -16.86 -2.80 14.94
CA ILE A 241 -15.74 -3.19 14.09
C ILE A 241 -15.92 -2.58 12.71
N LEU A 242 -14.84 -2.07 12.14
CA LEU A 242 -14.79 -1.55 10.76
C LEU A 242 -13.94 -2.45 9.87
N SER A 243 -14.42 -2.73 8.66
CA SER A 243 -13.61 -3.26 7.57
C SER A 243 -13.56 -2.23 6.44
N ALA A 244 -12.36 -1.71 6.14
CA ALA A 244 -12.14 -0.64 5.18
C ALA A 244 -11.20 -1.09 4.04
N SER A 245 -11.65 -2.03 3.22
CA SER A 245 -10.89 -2.56 2.11
C SER A 245 -11.78 -2.87 0.90
N ARG A 246 -11.19 -2.87 -0.31
CA ARG A 246 -11.93 -3.30 -1.52
C ARG A 246 -12.46 -4.73 -1.34
N LEU A 247 -13.68 -4.98 -1.80
CA LEU A 247 -14.33 -6.28 -1.65
C LEU A 247 -13.86 -7.27 -2.72
N VAL A 248 -12.62 -7.74 -2.51
CA VAL A 248 -11.95 -8.78 -3.31
C VAL A 248 -11.51 -9.92 -2.39
N HIS A 249 -11.52 -11.14 -2.87
CA HIS A 249 -11.33 -12.35 -2.06
C HIS A 249 -10.07 -12.34 -1.17
N TRP A 250 -8.94 -11.79 -1.66
CA TRP A 250 -7.70 -11.77 -0.87
C TRP A 250 -7.66 -10.73 0.25
N LYS A 251 -8.70 -9.90 0.38
CA LYS A 251 -8.86 -8.98 1.52
C LYS A 251 -9.54 -9.63 2.72
N GLY A 252 -10.07 -10.85 2.57
CA GLY A 252 -10.57 -11.66 3.68
C GLY A 252 -11.81 -11.11 4.39
N VAL A 253 -12.65 -10.31 3.71
CA VAL A 253 -13.87 -9.75 4.31
C VAL A 253 -14.86 -10.85 4.70
N ASP A 254 -14.87 -11.94 3.97
CA ASP A 254 -15.62 -13.16 4.29
C ASP A 254 -15.13 -13.84 5.59
N LEU A 255 -13.83 -13.79 5.88
CA LEU A 255 -13.27 -14.24 7.16
C LEU A 255 -13.74 -13.34 8.31
N SER A 256 -13.83 -12.03 8.08
CA SER A 256 -14.36 -11.09 9.08
C SER A 256 -15.82 -11.35 9.40
N ILE A 257 -16.64 -11.64 8.39
CA ILE A 257 -18.08 -11.97 8.59
C ILE A 257 -18.23 -13.27 9.37
N ASP A 258 -17.48 -14.32 9.02
CA ASP A 258 -17.51 -15.60 9.74
C ASP A 258 -16.99 -15.45 11.19
N ALA A 259 -16.00 -14.60 11.43
CA ALA A 259 -15.48 -14.30 12.77
C ALA A 259 -16.53 -13.56 13.63
N VAL A 260 -17.22 -12.58 13.04
CA VAL A 260 -18.34 -11.90 13.72
C VAL A 260 -19.46 -12.87 14.06
N TYR A 261 -19.79 -13.80 13.15
CA TYR A 261 -20.76 -14.85 13.43
C TYR A 261 -20.37 -15.67 14.66
N GLN A 262 -19.13 -16.16 14.73
CA GLN A 262 -18.65 -16.93 15.88
C GLN A 262 -18.61 -16.11 17.17
N ALA A 263 -18.23 -14.82 17.10
CA ALA A 263 -18.23 -13.95 18.27
C ALA A 263 -19.65 -13.71 18.82
N VAL A 264 -20.64 -13.56 17.92
CA VAL A 264 -22.06 -13.44 18.30
C VAL A 264 -22.59 -14.75 18.93
N GLU A 265 -22.26 -15.91 18.35
CA GLU A 265 -22.62 -17.22 18.94
C GLU A 265 -21.98 -17.43 20.32
N ALA A 266 -20.79 -16.84 20.55
CA ALA A 266 -20.13 -16.83 21.86
C ALA A 266 -20.72 -15.81 22.87
N GLY A 267 -21.78 -15.09 22.50
CA GLY A 267 -22.49 -14.14 23.37
C GLY A 267 -22.02 -12.70 23.34
N HIS A 268 -21.08 -12.33 22.47
CA HIS A 268 -20.63 -10.95 22.34
C HIS A 268 -21.61 -10.11 21.52
N ASP A 269 -21.87 -8.88 21.96
CA ASP A 269 -22.67 -7.92 21.19
C ASP A 269 -21.79 -7.15 20.20
N VAL A 270 -21.78 -7.59 18.93
CA VAL A 270 -20.86 -7.11 17.89
C VAL A 270 -21.63 -6.51 16.72
N GLN A 271 -21.12 -5.40 16.21
CA GLN A 271 -21.55 -4.77 14.96
C GLN A 271 -20.36 -4.61 14.02
N LEU A 272 -20.53 -4.99 12.75
CA LEU A 272 -19.53 -4.85 11.70
C LEU A 272 -20.02 -3.87 10.63
N THR A 273 -19.25 -2.82 10.38
CA THR A 273 -19.46 -1.95 9.22
C THR A 273 -18.41 -2.26 8.15
N ILE A 274 -18.87 -2.51 6.92
CA ILE A 274 -18.03 -2.82 5.77
C ILE A 274 -18.10 -1.65 4.80
N LEU A 275 -16.95 -0.99 4.59
CA LEU A 275 -16.78 0.07 3.60
C LEU A 275 -16.30 -0.52 2.27
N GLN A 276 -16.38 0.33 1.21
CA GLN A 276 -15.92 0.04 -0.15
C GLN A 276 -16.83 -0.92 -0.92
N GLU A 277 -16.45 -1.11 -2.18
CA GLU A 277 -17.14 -1.95 -3.15
C GLU A 277 -16.18 -2.98 -3.76
N GLY A 278 -16.72 -3.91 -4.51
CA GLY A 278 -15.94 -4.89 -5.25
C GLY A 278 -16.73 -6.08 -5.73
N PRO A 279 -16.11 -6.95 -6.55
CA PRO A 279 -16.78 -8.08 -7.17
C PRO A 279 -17.33 -9.13 -6.19
N GLU A 280 -16.83 -9.16 -4.95
CA GLU A 280 -17.29 -10.11 -3.93
C GLU A 280 -18.56 -9.63 -3.18
N LEU A 281 -19.01 -8.37 -3.36
CA LEU A 281 -20.16 -7.82 -2.64
C LEU A 281 -21.42 -8.71 -2.67
N PRO A 282 -21.84 -9.27 -3.84
CA PRO A 282 -23.03 -10.14 -3.86
C PRO A 282 -22.86 -11.42 -3.03
N ALA A 283 -21.66 -12.01 -3.06
CA ALA A 283 -21.35 -13.22 -2.29
C ALA A 283 -21.31 -12.93 -0.77
N LEU A 284 -20.72 -11.78 -0.39
CA LEU A 284 -20.64 -11.35 1.01
C LEU A 284 -22.03 -11.06 1.59
N LYS A 285 -22.94 -10.42 0.83
CA LYS A 285 -24.34 -10.21 1.25
C LYS A 285 -25.05 -11.53 1.51
N LYS A 286 -24.92 -12.50 0.60
CA LYS A 286 -25.47 -13.86 0.78
C LYS A 286 -24.88 -14.57 2.02
N LEU A 287 -23.58 -14.36 2.29
CA LEU A 287 -22.95 -14.91 3.48
C LEU A 287 -23.57 -14.32 4.77
N VAL A 288 -23.78 -13.00 4.82
CA VAL A 288 -24.43 -12.31 5.94
C VAL A 288 -25.84 -12.84 6.17
N GLU A 289 -26.64 -13.01 5.12
CA GLU A 289 -27.98 -13.59 5.19
C GLU A 289 -27.94 -15.03 5.72
N LYS A 290 -27.06 -15.88 5.15
CA LYS A 290 -26.89 -17.28 5.58
C LYS A 290 -26.48 -17.40 7.05
N ARG A 291 -25.70 -16.43 7.58
CA ARG A 291 -25.30 -16.40 8.99
C ARG A 291 -26.30 -15.71 9.92
N GLY A 292 -27.44 -15.21 9.41
CA GLY A 292 -28.41 -14.48 10.23
C GLY A 292 -27.92 -13.14 10.77
N LEU A 293 -26.89 -12.54 10.13
CA LEU A 293 -26.22 -11.33 10.62
C LEU A 293 -26.76 -10.01 10.03
N THR A 294 -27.91 -10.02 9.37
CA THR A 294 -28.45 -8.85 8.66
C THR A 294 -28.66 -7.61 9.54
N LYS A 295 -28.91 -7.80 10.85
CA LYS A 295 -29.05 -6.70 11.81
C LYS A 295 -27.70 -6.23 12.42
N ARG A 296 -26.63 -6.99 12.22
CA ARG A 296 -25.30 -6.75 12.82
C ARG A 296 -24.22 -6.34 11.83
N VAL A 297 -24.42 -6.66 10.55
CA VAL A 297 -23.46 -6.33 9.49
C VAL A 297 -24.06 -5.31 8.52
N LYS A 298 -23.40 -4.14 8.42
CA LYS A 298 -23.81 -3.06 7.53
C LYS A 298 -22.80 -2.90 6.39
N PHE A 299 -23.28 -2.94 5.16
CA PHE A 299 -22.51 -2.54 3.97
C PHE A 299 -22.76 -1.05 3.71
N ALA A 300 -21.78 -0.20 3.99
CA ALA A 300 -21.89 1.25 3.83
C ALA A 300 -21.42 1.73 2.44
N GLY A 301 -20.87 0.83 1.62
CA GLY A 301 -20.39 1.18 0.28
C GLY A 301 -19.09 1.99 0.29
N LYS A 302 -18.81 2.61 -0.86
CA LYS A 302 -17.71 3.57 -0.99
C LYS A 302 -18.18 4.91 -0.45
N LEU A 303 -17.41 5.52 0.44
CA LEU A 303 -17.65 6.86 0.94
C LEU A 303 -17.05 7.91 -0.01
N ASP A 304 -17.62 9.12 -0.01
CA ASP A 304 -17.27 10.17 -0.97
C ASP A 304 -15.98 10.89 -0.60
N SER A 305 -15.66 10.97 0.70
CA SER A 305 -14.45 11.62 1.21
C SER A 305 -13.59 10.71 2.09
N LEU A 306 -12.31 11.02 2.21
CA LEU A 306 -11.41 10.37 3.17
C LEU A 306 -11.78 10.75 4.60
N GLU A 307 -12.25 11.97 4.82
CA GLU A 307 -12.72 12.43 6.13
C GLU A 307 -13.86 11.54 6.68
N ASP A 308 -14.83 11.17 5.83
CA ASP A 308 -15.89 10.25 6.22
C ASP A 308 -15.36 8.86 6.57
N VAL A 309 -14.32 8.38 5.87
CA VAL A 309 -13.64 7.12 6.21
C VAL A 309 -12.97 7.23 7.58
N TYR A 310 -12.26 8.32 7.85
CA TYR A 310 -11.57 8.56 9.12
C TYR A 310 -12.55 8.72 10.29
N ARG A 311 -13.68 9.40 10.06
CA ARG A 311 -14.75 9.49 11.04
C ARG A 311 -15.31 8.10 11.38
N ARG A 312 -15.57 7.24 10.39
CA ARG A 312 -16.00 5.85 10.63
C ARG A 312 -14.94 5.01 11.34
N MET A 313 -13.66 5.21 11.03
CA MET A 313 -12.58 4.56 11.79
C MET A 313 -12.63 4.96 13.26
N ARG A 314 -12.79 6.26 13.57
CA ARG A 314 -12.86 6.76 14.95
C ARG A 314 -14.10 6.33 15.72
N GLU A 315 -15.21 6.11 15.05
CA GLU A 315 -16.44 5.59 15.65
C GLU A 315 -16.35 4.11 16.01
N SER A 316 -15.30 3.42 15.59
CA SER A 316 -15.11 1.98 15.79
C SER A 316 -14.18 1.67 16.95
N ASP A 317 -14.36 0.51 17.58
CA ASP A 317 -13.43 -0.03 18.59
C ASP A 317 -12.13 -0.53 17.92
N ALA A 318 -12.24 -1.13 16.73
CA ALA A 318 -11.11 -1.65 15.98
C ALA A 318 -11.38 -1.70 14.47
N LEU A 319 -10.30 -1.63 13.70
CA LEU A 319 -10.30 -2.07 12.30
C LEU A 319 -10.01 -3.56 12.24
N ILE A 320 -10.78 -4.32 11.42
CA ILE A 320 -10.49 -5.72 11.09
C ILE A 320 -9.97 -5.82 9.66
N HIS A 321 -8.78 -6.36 9.47
CA HIS A 321 -8.09 -6.42 8.17
C HIS A 321 -7.37 -7.77 7.96
N PRO A 322 -8.09 -8.88 7.77
CA PRO A 322 -7.51 -10.21 7.62
C PRO A 322 -7.08 -10.48 6.16
N ALA A 323 -6.42 -9.50 5.54
CA ALA A 323 -5.95 -9.62 4.17
C ALA A 323 -4.80 -10.64 4.08
N VAL A 324 -4.91 -11.57 3.13
CA VAL A 324 -3.93 -12.63 2.87
C VAL A 324 -2.91 -12.24 1.79
N ASN A 325 -3.14 -11.12 1.13
CA ASN A 325 -2.28 -10.55 0.11
C ASN A 325 -2.30 -9.03 0.19
N GLU A 326 -1.38 -8.49 0.97
CA GLU A 326 -1.28 -7.06 1.26
C GLU A 326 0.18 -6.67 1.48
N ALA A 327 0.75 -5.88 0.58
CA ALA A 327 2.15 -5.46 0.69
C ALA A 327 2.38 -4.47 1.83
N PHE A 328 1.40 -3.62 2.13
CA PHE A 328 1.53 -2.63 3.21
C PHE A 328 0.29 -2.59 4.11
N GLY A 329 -0.87 -2.17 3.60
CA GLY A 329 -2.09 -2.01 4.39
C GLY A 329 -2.28 -0.56 4.85
N GLN A 330 -2.52 0.34 3.90
CA GLN A 330 -2.68 1.76 4.20
C GLN A 330 -3.79 2.01 5.24
N SER A 331 -4.95 1.35 5.13
CA SER A 331 -6.05 1.47 6.10
C SER A 331 -5.68 0.99 7.51
N VAL A 332 -4.74 0.05 7.62
CA VAL A 332 -4.18 -0.40 8.91
C VAL A 332 -3.40 0.74 9.54
N LEU A 333 -2.53 1.40 8.77
CA LEU A 333 -1.73 2.51 9.26
C LEU A 333 -2.58 3.73 9.62
N GLU A 334 -3.57 4.07 8.78
CA GLU A 334 -4.54 5.14 9.03
C GLU A 334 -5.35 4.89 10.32
N SER A 335 -5.80 3.64 10.53
CA SER A 335 -6.50 3.27 11.77
C SER A 335 -5.63 3.50 13.00
N LEU A 336 -4.35 3.10 12.95
CA LEU A 336 -3.41 3.36 14.04
C LEU A 336 -3.14 4.85 14.25
N ALA A 337 -3.00 5.62 13.17
CA ALA A 337 -2.81 7.08 13.24
C ALA A 337 -4.00 7.78 13.91
N LEU A 338 -5.20 7.23 13.75
CA LEU A 338 -6.44 7.69 14.40
C LEU A 338 -6.63 7.14 15.82
N GLY A 339 -5.63 6.46 16.38
CA GLY A 339 -5.69 5.90 17.73
C GLY A 339 -6.61 4.67 17.85
N ARG A 340 -6.85 3.95 16.76
CA ARG A 340 -7.69 2.74 16.78
C ARG A 340 -6.86 1.49 16.60
N GLN A 341 -7.13 0.51 17.47
CA GLN A 341 -6.46 -0.78 17.37
C GLN A 341 -6.87 -1.56 16.12
N VAL A 342 -6.04 -2.51 15.72
CA VAL A 342 -6.24 -3.30 14.50
C VAL A 342 -6.22 -4.79 14.82
N ILE A 343 -7.17 -5.54 14.24
CA ILE A 343 -7.14 -6.99 14.19
C ILE A 343 -6.72 -7.40 12.78
N CYS A 344 -5.58 -8.08 12.64
CA CYS A 344 -5.06 -8.50 11.34
C CYS A 344 -4.39 -9.88 11.41
N LEU A 345 -4.04 -10.45 10.27
CA LEU A 345 -3.16 -11.61 10.23
C LEU A 345 -1.71 -11.17 10.54
N ASP A 346 -0.96 -12.01 11.23
CA ASP A 346 0.50 -11.83 11.38
C ASP A 346 1.19 -12.22 10.07
N TRP A 347 0.91 -11.44 9.03
CA TRP A 347 1.35 -11.70 7.67
C TRP A 347 1.60 -10.42 6.90
N ALA A 348 2.70 -10.43 6.11
CA ALA A 348 3.07 -9.39 5.17
C ALA A 348 3.03 -7.97 5.80
N GLY A 349 2.46 -6.98 5.10
CA GLY A 349 2.42 -5.58 5.55
C GLY A 349 1.68 -5.37 6.88
N PRO A 350 0.43 -5.82 7.04
CA PRO A 350 -0.31 -5.68 8.30
C PRO A 350 0.42 -6.29 9.50
N GLY A 351 0.98 -7.51 9.35
CA GLY A 351 1.75 -8.17 10.40
C GLY A 351 3.03 -7.40 10.80
N MET A 352 3.65 -6.69 9.84
CA MET A 352 4.80 -5.82 10.09
C MET A 352 4.40 -4.52 10.80
N ILE A 353 3.22 -3.97 10.48
CA ILE A 353 2.77 -2.68 11.03
C ILE A 353 2.26 -2.86 12.46
N VAL A 354 1.41 -3.85 12.73
CA VAL A 354 0.72 -4.03 14.01
C VAL A 354 1.64 -4.71 15.03
N THR A 355 1.61 -4.21 16.28
CA THR A 355 2.21 -4.85 17.46
C THR A 355 1.13 -5.19 18.49
N ASN A 356 1.45 -6.00 19.49
CA ASN A 356 0.47 -6.42 20.50
C ASN A 356 -0.04 -5.25 21.37
N ASP A 357 0.73 -4.16 21.47
CA ASP A 357 0.33 -2.97 22.22
C ASP A 357 -0.78 -2.19 21.49
N CYS A 358 -0.78 -2.19 20.16
CA CYS A 358 -1.70 -1.40 19.33
C CYS A 358 -2.70 -2.24 18.53
N GLY A 359 -2.73 -3.56 18.74
CA GLY A 359 -3.67 -4.42 18.01
C GLY A 359 -3.55 -5.89 18.39
N LEU A 360 -4.22 -6.74 17.62
CA LEU A 360 -4.26 -8.18 17.81
C LEU A 360 -3.90 -8.86 16.49
N LYS A 361 -2.79 -9.61 16.51
CA LYS A 361 -2.30 -10.37 15.36
C LYS A 361 -2.72 -11.82 15.46
N ILE A 362 -3.24 -12.35 14.37
CA ILE A 362 -3.72 -13.71 14.26
C ILE A 362 -2.72 -14.51 13.44
N GLU A 363 -2.27 -15.61 13.99
CA GLU A 363 -1.38 -16.53 13.30
C GLU A 363 -2.03 -17.06 12.01
N VAL A 364 -1.23 -17.14 10.96
CA VAL A 364 -1.67 -17.67 9.67
C VAL A 364 -1.88 -19.18 9.75
N GLY A 365 -2.94 -19.66 9.11
CA GLY A 365 -3.28 -21.08 9.08
C GLY A 365 -4.42 -21.34 8.09
N ASN A 366 -5.11 -22.48 8.26
CA ASN A 366 -6.29 -22.76 7.48
C ASN A 366 -7.46 -21.83 7.87
N ARG A 367 -8.51 -21.78 7.03
CA ARG A 367 -9.67 -20.90 7.23
C ARG A 367 -10.27 -21.00 8.63
N LYS A 368 -10.42 -22.23 9.15
CA LYS A 368 -11.02 -22.48 10.46
C LYS A 368 -10.21 -21.82 11.57
N LYS A 369 -8.91 -22.05 11.63
CA LYS A 369 -8.01 -21.45 12.64
C LYS A 369 -7.99 -19.93 12.56
N ILE A 370 -7.98 -19.35 11.36
CA ILE A 370 -8.00 -17.90 11.19
C ILE A 370 -9.33 -17.33 11.71
N VAL A 371 -10.46 -17.91 11.35
CA VAL A 371 -11.78 -17.42 11.79
C VAL A 371 -11.94 -17.55 13.31
N GLU A 372 -11.50 -18.65 13.91
CA GLU A 372 -11.51 -18.85 15.38
C GLU A 372 -10.59 -17.81 16.07
N GLY A 373 -9.40 -17.57 15.53
CA GLY A 373 -8.49 -16.57 16.05
C GLY A 373 -9.05 -15.14 15.97
N LEU A 374 -9.65 -14.79 14.84
CA LEU A 374 -10.33 -13.49 14.66
C LEU A 374 -11.51 -13.33 15.62
N ALA A 375 -12.35 -14.36 15.78
CA ALA A 375 -13.48 -14.33 16.70
C ALA A 375 -13.03 -14.15 18.16
N LYS A 376 -11.99 -14.87 18.58
CA LYS A 376 -11.37 -14.70 19.90
C LYS A 376 -10.82 -13.28 20.09
N ALA A 377 -10.16 -12.73 19.08
CA ALA A 377 -9.66 -11.35 19.12
C ALA A 377 -10.82 -10.33 19.25
N ILE A 378 -11.93 -10.53 18.54
CA ILE A 378 -13.13 -9.70 18.68
C ILE A 378 -13.63 -9.73 20.12
N GLY A 379 -13.77 -10.90 20.73
CA GLY A 379 -14.20 -11.03 22.14
C GLY A 379 -13.25 -10.39 23.15
N GLN A 380 -11.94 -10.25 22.81
CA GLN A 380 -10.98 -9.55 23.67
C GLN A 380 -11.16 -8.04 23.67
N LEU A 381 -11.77 -7.45 22.62
CA LEU A 381 -11.92 -5.99 22.52
C LEU A 381 -12.68 -5.39 23.71
N GLU A 382 -13.68 -6.09 24.23
CA GLU A 382 -14.46 -5.64 25.38
C GLU A 382 -13.57 -5.46 26.62
N LYS A 383 -12.71 -6.44 26.91
CA LYS A 383 -11.76 -6.37 28.03
C LYS A 383 -10.70 -5.30 27.80
N ARG A 384 -10.23 -5.13 26.56
CA ARG A 384 -9.24 -4.13 26.18
C ARG A 384 -9.75 -2.67 26.29
N ARG A 385 -11.06 -2.46 26.45
CA ARG A 385 -11.62 -1.15 26.76
C ARG A 385 -11.11 -0.59 28.09
N ALA A 386 -10.72 -1.43 29.04
CA ALA A 386 -10.10 -0.98 30.29
C ALA A 386 -8.75 -0.26 30.06
N ASP A 387 -8.00 -0.64 29.03
CA ASP A 387 -6.70 -0.07 28.69
C ASP A 387 -6.80 0.90 27.49
N TRP A 388 -7.98 1.46 27.23
CA TRP A 388 -8.29 2.19 26.01
C TRP A 388 -7.29 3.30 25.68
N SER A 389 -7.00 4.19 26.64
CA SER A 389 -6.06 5.30 26.45
C SER A 389 -4.65 4.80 26.11
N ALA A 390 -4.15 3.81 26.82
CA ALA A 390 -2.82 3.24 26.58
C ALA A 390 -2.72 2.61 25.18
N ILE A 391 -3.78 1.94 24.72
CA ILE A 391 -3.86 1.35 23.37
C ILE A 391 -3.90 2.44 22.30
N GLN A 392 -4.63 3.53 22.53
CA GLN A 392 -4.68 4.67 21.62
C GLN A 392 -3.29 5.31 21.47
N ASP A 393 -2.61 5.57 22.57
CA ASP A 393 -1.27 6.16 22.56
C ASP A 393 -0.27 5.26 21.86
N ALA A 394 -0.33 3.95 22.12
CA ALA A 394 0.49 2.95 21.45
C ALA A 394 0.22 2.90 19.95
N ALA A 395 -1.03 2.97 19.51
CA ALA A 395 -1.43 2.99 18.11
C ALA A 395 -0.88 4.24 17.39
N ILE A 396 -1.07 5.42 17.96
CA ILE A 396 -0.56 6.68 17.42
C ILE A 396 0.98 6.67 17.39
N ALA A 397 1.64 6.23 18.46
CA ALA A 397 3.09 6.12 18.48
C ALA A 397 3.60 5.14 17.42
N ARG A 398 2.89 4.02 17.22
CA ARG A 398 3.24 3.02 16.22
C ARG A 398 3.08 3.55 14.79
N SER A 399 2.05 4.32 14.49
CA SER A 399 1.86 4.92 13.16
C SER A 399 3.03 5.83 12.79
N LYS A 400 3.56 6.62 13.72
CA LYS A 400 4.71 7.51 13.52
C LYS A 400 6.01 6.78 13.15
N VAL A 401 6.09 5.47 13.39
CA VAL A 401 7.23 4.64 12.92
C VAL A 401 7.25 4.56 11.40
N PHE A 402 6.08 4.64 10.74
CA PHE A 402 5.91 4.54 9.29
C PHE A 402 5.60 5.90 8.66
N SER A 403 6.39 6.95 8.98
CA SER A 403 6.17 8.26 8.39
C SER A 403 6.74 8.37 6.97
N TRP A 404 6.11 9.20 6.13
CA TRP A 404 6.61 9.54 4.79
C TRP A 404 8.06 10.01 4.79
N ARG A 405 8.45 10.82 5.79
CA ARG A 405 9.85 11.27 5.95
C ARG A 405 10.82 10.13 6.20
N LYS A 406 10.41 9.08 6.93
CA LYS A 406 11.26 7.90 7.13
C LYS A 406 11.42 7.08 5.84
N VAL A 407 10.35 6.90 5.06
CA VAL A 407 10.42 6.25 3.75
C VAL A 407 11.33 7.06 2.81
N ALA A 408 11.12 8.38 2.73
CA ALA A 408 11.94 9.27 1.91
C ALA A 408 13.42 9.29 2.35
N LYS A 409 13.70 9.17 3.64
CA LYS A 409 15.07 9.04 4.17
C LYS A 409 15.79 7.80 3.62
N GLU A 410 15.10 6.66 3.54
CA GLU A 410 15.69 5.45 2.96
C GLU A 410 15.87 5.56 1.44
N ILE A 411 14.93 6.20 0.73
CA ILE A 411 15.09 6.54 -0.69
C ILE A 411 16.29 7.48 -0.89
N ASN A 412 16.44 8.52 -0.05
CA ASN A 412 17.60 9.42 -0.10
C ASN A 412 18.92 8.67 0.13
N ARG A 413 18.96 7.71 1.06
CA ARG A 413 20.13 6.85 1.26
C ARG A 413 20.44 6.01 0.01
N ALA A 414 19.42 5.49 -0.68
CA ALA A 414 19.59 4.76 -1.93
C ALA A 414 20.15 5.68 -3.03
N TYR A 415 19.61 6.90 -3.16
CA TYR A 415 20.11 7.88 -4.14
C TYR A 415 21.58 8.24 -3.90
N ARG A 416 21.98 8.48 -2.65
CA ARG A 416 23.38 8.77 -2.31
C ARG A 416 24.32 7.65 -2.72
N VAL A 417 23.98 6.39 -2.43
CA VAL A 417 24.79 5.24 -2.86
C VAL A 417 24.99 5.21 -4.38
N CYS A 418 23.93 5.45 -5.14
CA CYS A 418 23.98 5.48 -6.61
C CYS A 418 24.84 6.62 -7.13
N LEU A 419 24.75 7.81 -6.53
CA LEU A 419 25.46 9.01 -6.97
C LEU A 419 26.93 8.99 -6.57
N ASP A 420 27.26 8.43 -5.42
CA ASP A 420 28.65 8.30 -4.95
C ASP A 420 29.45 7.22 -5.73
N GLN A 421 28.76 6.17 -6.24
CA GLN A 421 29.38 5.20 -7.14
C GLN A 421 29.75 5.76 -8.50
N LYS A 422 29.07 6.80 -8.98
CA LYS A 422 29.35 7.47 -10.27
C LYS A 422 30.53 8.48 -10.15
N ALA A 423 30.90 8.86 -8.94
CA ALA A 423 32.00 9.78 -8.67
C ALA A 423 33.38 9.09 -8.52
N LYS A 424 33.38 7.76 -8.49
CA LYS A 424 34.59 6.89 -8.52
C LYS A 424 34.79 6.35 -9.93
#